data_c0dbcf2fa39298d5ae3afa2d21294bf3
#
_entry.id   c0dbcf2fa39298d5ae3afa2d21294bf3
#
_cell.length_a   1.000
_cell.length_b   1.000
_cell.length_c   1.000
_cell.angle_alpha   90.00
_cell.angle_beta   90.00
_cell.angle_gamma   90.00
#
_symmetry.space_group_name_H-M   'P 1'
#
loop_
_entity.id
_entity.type
_entity.pdbx_description
1 polymer ?
#
loop_
_entity_poly.entity_id
_entity_poly.type
_entity_poly.pdbx_seq_one_letter_code
_entity_poly.pdbx_strand_id
1 'polypeptide(L)'
;MKIVFRVDSSSQVGYGHLMRCLVLAQRFQKMPGTKICFVVRNLPGNINSIIIDRGFELLVLPKHEIAIEELSGYEKWLQYHNLLMLRIRGKL
;
A
#
# COMPACT_ATOMS: atom_id res chain seq x y z
N MET A 1 9.14 10.31 9.34
CA MET A 1 9.33 8.97 8.75
C MET A 1 8.23 8.72 7.73
N LYS A 2 8.57 8.08 6.63
CA LYS A 2 7.59 7.71 5.61
C LYS A 2 7.40 6.20 5.62
N ILE A 3 6.15 5.75 5.64
CA ILE A 3 5.80 4.33 5.67
C ILE A 3 4.95 4.02 4.43
N VAL A 4 5.32 2.94 3.75
CA VAL A 4 4.57 2.49 2.58
C VAL A 4 4.02 1.09 2.85
N PHE A 5 2.71 0.93 2.67
CA PHE A 5 2.05 -0.36 2.72
C PHE A 5 1.83 -0.87 1.31
N ARG A 6 2.39 -2.02 0.99
CA ARG A 6 2.13 -2.71 -0.28
C ARG A 6 1.13 -3.82 -0.01
N VAL A 7 -0.13 -3.60 -0.37
CA VAL A 7 -1.22 -4.52 -0.08
C VAL A 7 -2.26 -4.47 -1.18
N ASP A 8 -2.94 -5.58 -1.42
CA ASP A 8 -4.03 -5.67 -2.38
C ASP A 8 -5.32 -6.11 -1.71
N SER A 9 -6.44 -5.67 -2.27
CA SER A 9 -7.76 -6.18 -1.94
C SER A 9 -8.51 -6.56 -3.22
N SER A 10 -9.33 -7.58 -3.15
CA SER A 10 -10.16 -8.00 -4.29
C SER A 10 -11.22 -8.97 -3.81
N SER A 11 -12.15 -9.31 -4.70
CA SER A 11 -13.14 -10.33 -4.41
C SER A 11 -12.53 -11.72 -4.22
N GLN A 12 -11.35 -11.98 -4.80
CA GLN A 12 -10.65 -13.27 -4.65
C GLN A 12 -9.70 -13.29 -3.47
N VAL A 13 -8.89 -12.25 -3.31
CA VAL A 13 -7.90 -12.15 -2.24
C VAL A 13 -8.56 -11.85 -0.89
N GLY A 14 -9.69 -11.16 -0.92
CA GLY A 14 -10.37 -10.70 0.28
C GLY A 14 -9.89 -9.34 0.76
N TYR A 15 -10.37 -8.94 1.92
CA TYR A 15 -10.19 -7.58 2.42
C TYR A 15 -9.46 -7.50 3.75
N GLY A 16 -9.27 -8.63 4.40
CA GLY A 16 -8.71 -8.69 5.75
C GLY A 16 -7.33 -8.05 5.88
N HIS A 17 -6.46 -8.26 4.89
CA HIS A 17 -5.10 -7.70 4.92
C HIS A 17 -5.11 -6.19 4.81
N LEU A 18 -5.93 -5.65 3.90
CA LEU A 18 -6.06 -4.21 3.78
C LEU A 18 -6.59 -3.59 5.07
N MET A 19 -7.60 -4.20 5.67
CA MET A 19 -8.18 -3.69 6.92
C MET A 19 -7.15 -3.69 8.06
N ARG A 20 -6.32 -4.73 8.16
CA ARG A 20 -5.24 -4.77 9.15
C ARG A 20 -4.19 -3.71 8.90
N CYS A 21 -3.83 -3.48 7.62
CA CYS A 21 -2.90 -2.42 7.26
C CYS A 21 -3.45 -1.05 7.64
N LEU A 22 -4.74 -0.83 7.46
CA LEU A 22 -5.39 0.43 7.84
C LEU A 22 -5.33 0.67 9.34
N VAL A 23 -5.53 -0.38 10.15
CA VAL A 23 -5.40 -0.27 11.61
C VAL A 23 -3.98 0.13 12.00
N LEU A 24 -2.97 -0.52 11.41
CA LEU A 24 -1.58 -0.19 11.67
C LEU A 24 -1.25 1.23 11.20
N ALA A 25 -1.73 1.60 10.02
CA ALA A 25 -1.50 2.93 9.48
C ALA A 25 -2.06 4.02 10.38
N GLN A 26 -3.24 3.81 10.94
CA GLN A 26 -3.86 4.76 11.87
C GLN A 26 -3.02 4.93 13.14
N ARG A 27 -2.39 3.87 13.62
CA ARG A 27 -1.51 3.94 14.77
C ARG A 27 -0.22 4.70 14.45
N PHE A 28 0.40 4.41 13.31
CA PHE A 28 1.60 5.11 12.88
C PHE A 28 1.34 6.58 12.59
N GLN A 29 0.15 6.91 12.10
CA GLN A 29 -0.23 8.29 11.79
C GLN A 29 -0.20 9.20 13.01
N LYS A 30 -0.35 8.65 14.20
CA LYS A 30 -0.28 9.42 15.45
C LYS A 30 1.14 9.87 15.80
N MET A 31 2.15 9.27 15.17
CA MET A 31 3.53 9.65 15.41
C MET A 31 3.85 10.93 14.62
N PRO A 32 4.40 11.97 15.30
CA PRO A 32 4.69 13.23 14.62
C PRO A 32 5.64 13.05 13.42
N GLY A 33 5.34 13.75 12.33
CA GLY A 33 6.16 13.73 11.13
C GLY A 33 6.05 12.47 10.28
N THR A 34 5.11 11.59 10.58
CA THR A 34 4.91 10.35 9.83
C THR A 34 4.01 10.59 8.63
N LYS A 35 4.47 10.15 7.46
CA LYS A 35 3.66 10.12 6.23
C LYS A 35 3.42 8.67 5.83
N ILE A 36 2.21 8.38 5.38
CA ILE A 36 1.78 7.03 5.05
C ILE A 36 1.23 7.00 3.64
N CYS A 37 1.71 6.05 2.85
CA CYS A 37 1.24 5.81 1.49
C CYS A 37 0.91 4.34 1.31
N PHE A 38 -0.21 4.07 0.65
CA PHE A 38 -0.60 2.72 0.26
C PHE A 38 -0.33 2.53 -1.22
N VAL A 39 0.35 1.43 -1.56
CA VAL A 39 0.60 1.03 -2.94
C VAL A 39 -0.22 -0.22 -3.21
N VAL A 40 -1.17 -0.12 -4.11
CA VAL A 40 -2.16 -1.17 -4.37
C VAL A 40 -2.31 -1.43 -5.86
N ARG A 41 -2.85 -2.60 -6.21
CA ARG A 41 -3.30 -2.89 -7.57
C ARG A 41 -4.78 -2.60 -7.70
N ASN A 42 -5.20 -2.24 -8.93
CA ASN A 42 -6.61 -2.05 -9.24
C ASN A 42 -7.23 -3.39 -9.64
N LEU A 43 -7.45 -4.26 -8.68
CA LEU A 43 -8.03 -5.58 -8.90
C LEU A 43 -9.55 -5.53 -8.85
N PRO A 44 -10.25 -6.45 -9.56
CA PRO A 44 -11.71 -6.50 -9.50
C PRO A 44 -12.23 -6.71 -8.08
N GLY A 45 -13.23 -5.93 -7.69
CA GLY A 45 -13.82 -6.01 -6.37
C GLY A 45 -12.97 -5.41 -5.26
N ASN A 46 -11.96 -4.60 -5.59
CA ASN A 46 -11.14 -3.95 -4.58
C ASN A 46 -11.94 -2.91 -3.79
N ILE A 47 -11.46 -2.61 -2.58
CA ILE A 47 -12.01 -1.56 -1.73
C ILE A 47 -10.98 -0.45 -1.49
N ASN A 48 -10.17 -0.15 -2.51
CA ASN A 48 -9.09 0.83 -2.40
C ASN A 48 -9.59 2.23 -2.01
N SER A 49 -10.83 2.57 -2.33
CA SER A 49 -11.42 3.85 -1.97
C SER A 49 -11.42 4.12 -0.47
N ILE A 50 -11.48 3.08 0.36
CA ILE A 50 -11.46 3.24 1.81
C ILE A 50 -10.14 3.84 2.30
N ILE A 51 -9.05 3.64 1.57
CA ILE A 51 -7.75 4.22 1.90
C ILE A 51 -7.81 5.73 1.80
N ILE A 52 -8.40 6.23 0.72
CA ILE A 52 -8.59 7.66 0.50
C ILE A 52 -9.56 8.24 1.53
N ASP A 53 -10.66 7.53 1.78
CA ASP A 53 -11.68 7.98 2.74
C ASP A 53 -11.11 8.14 4.14
N ARG A 54 -10.08 7.38 4.48
CA ARG A 54 -9.40 7.49 5.77
C ARG A 54 -8.24 8.49 5.78
N GLY A 55 -8.03 9.19 4.68
CA GLY A 55 -7.06 10.28 4.60
C GLY A 55 -5.63 9.86 4.30
N PHE A 56 -5.41 8.65 3.80
CA PHE A 56 -4.08 8.18 3.42
C PHE A 56 -3.80 8.41 1.94
N GLU A 57 -2.53 8.56 1.60
CA GLU A 57 -2.09 8.63 0.22
C GLU A 57 -2.21 7.26 -0.45
N LEU A 58 -2.56 7.26 -1.72
CA LEU A 58 -2.78 6.05 -2.49
C LEU A 58 -2.04 6.12 -3.82
N LEU A 59 -1.24 5.09 -4.10
CA LEU A 59 -0.63 4.89 -5.41
C LEU A 59 -1.18 3.59 -5.99
N VAL A 60 -1.85 3.68 -7.14
CA VAL A 60 -2.43 2.52 -7.81
C VAL A 60 -1.47 2.05 -8.90
N LEU A 61 -1.04 0.80 -8.79
CA LEU A 61 -0.18 0.18 -9.79
C LEU A 61 -1.00 -0.23 -11.03
N PRO A 62 -0.36 -0.36 -12.19
CA PRO A 62 -1.02 -0.84 -13.39
C PRO A 62 -1.67 -2.21 -13.18
N LYS A 63 -2.78 -2.46 -13.89
CA LYS A 63 -3.56 -3.68 -13.80
C LYS A 63 -2.79 -4.92 -14.27
N HIS A 64 -1.85 -4.75 -15.18
CA HIS A 64 -1.05 -5.83 -15.74
C HIS A 64 0.10 -6.20 -14.81
N GLU A 65 0.62 -7.42 -14.97
CA GLU A 65 1.86 -7.78 -14.29
C GLU A 65 2.95 -6.76 -14.65
N ILE A 66 3.54 -6.19 -13.62
CA ILE A 66 4.62 -5.24 -13.80
C ILE A 66 5.88 -6.05 -14.10
N ALA A 67 6.58 -5.68 -15.16
CA ALA A 67 7.89 -6.25 -15.47
C ALA A 67 8.85 -6.01 -14.30
N ILE A 68 9.79 -6.93 -14.10
CA ILE A 68 10.77 -6.83 -13.00
C ILE A 68 11.47 -5.46 -13.02
N GLU A 69 11.73 -4.94 -14.20
CA GLU A 69 12.37 -3.65 -14.38
C GLU A 69 11.51 -2.50 -13.84
N GLU A 70 10.20 -2.57 -14.04
CA GLU A 70 9.28 -1.57 -13.50
C GLU A 70 9.21 -1.65 -11.99
N LEU A 71 9.21 -2.86 -11.43
CA LEU A 71 9.27 -3.07 -9.99
C LEU A 71 10.55 -2.47 -9.41
N SER A 72 11.69 -2.68 -10.06
CA SER A 72 12.95 -2.07 -9.66
C SER A 72 12.87 -0.55 -9.64
N GLY A 73 12.18 0.03 -10.63
CA GLY A 73 11.96 1.46 -10.68
C GLY A 73 11.19 1.99 -9.49
N TYR A 74 10.10 1.31 -9.12
CA TYR A 74 9.32 1.68 -7.94
C TYR A 74 10.12 1.52 -6.66
N GLU A 75 10.87 0.43 -6.51
CA GLU A 75 11.70 0.20 -5.32
C GLU A 75 12.78 1.28 -5.19
N LYS A 76 13.42 1.65 -6.28
CA LYS A 76 14.41 2.73 -6.29
C LYS A 76 13.78 4.07 -5.92
N TRP A 77 12.60 4.35 -6.44
CA TRP A 77 11.87 5.56 -6.12
C TRP A 77 11.55 5.63 -4.62
N LEU A 78 11.07 4.53 -4.05
CA LEU A 78 10.76 4.44 -2.62
C LEU A 78 12.01 4.64 -1.77
N GLN A 79 13.13 4.02 -2.14
CA GLN A 79 14.40 4.21 -1.43
C GLN A 79 14.89 5.64 -1.50
N TYR A 80 14.80 6.24 -2.69
CA TYR A 80 15.22 7.62 -2.90
C TYR A 80 14.47 8.60 -2.00
N HIS A 81 13.21 8.30 -1.69
CA HIS A 81 12.38 9.15 -0.83
C HIS A 81 12.46 8.77 0.65
N ASN A 82 13.41 7.94 1.04
CA ASN A 82 13.57 7.52 2.44
C ASN A 82 12.32 6.84 3.00
N LEU A 83 11.74 5.94 2.25
CA LEU A 83 10.51 5.27 2.64
C LEU A 83 10.80 3.94 3.31
N LEU A 84 10.13 3.68 4.43
CA LEU A 84 10.07 2.35 5.03
C LEU A 84 8.93 1.59 4.38
N MET A 85 9.28 0.52 3.64
CA MET A 85 8.29 -0.28 2.93
C MET A 85 7.94 -1.53 3.73
N LEU A 86 6.64 -1.70 4.01
CA LEU A 86 6.10 -2.90 4.62
C LEU A 86 5.33 -3.68 3.57
N ARG A 87 5.67 -4.97 3.41
CA ARG A 87 4.95 -5.87 2.52
C ARG A 87 4.18 -6.87 3.35
N ILE A 88 2.87 -6.88 3.16
CA ILE A 88 2.01 -7.86 3.81
C ILE A 88 1.45 -8.78 2.74
N ARG A 89 1.82 -10.06 2.82
CA ARG A 89 1.37 -11.07 1.87
C ARG A 89 0.09 -11.73 2.35
N GLY A 90 -0.68 -12.25 1.40
CA GLY A 90 -1.96 -12.85 1.68
C GLY A 90 -1.96 -14.04 2.64
N LYS A 91 -0.79 -14.59 2.95
CA LYS A 91 -0.65 -15.74 3.84
C LYS A 91 -0.27 -15.39 5.28
N LEU A 92 -0.22 -14.14 5.58
CA LEU A 92 0.06 -13.74 6.96
C LEU A 92 -1.15 -13.90 7.87
#